data_a27c360ed565b1af6ae6081bbf648815
#
_entry.id   a27c360ed565b1af6ae6081bbf648815
#
_cell.length_a   1.000
_cell.length_b   1.000
_cell.length_c   1.000
_cell.angle_alpha   90.00
_cell.angle_beta   90.00
_cell.angle_gamma   90.00
#
_symmetry.space_group_name_H-M   'P 1'
#
loop_
_entity.id
_entity.type
_entity.pdbx_description
1 polymer ?
#
loop_
_entity_poly.entity_id
_entity_poly.type
_entity_poly.pdbx_seq_one_letter_code
_entity_poly.pdbx_strand_id
1 'polypeptide(L)'
;MLNTAFEPWPSFTQEEASAVSQVLLSNKVNYWTGQECREFEKEFAHYTSTKYAVALANGTVALDLALKALGIGPGDDVIVTSRTFLASASSIVTAGANPIFADVELDSQNISRATIEAVLTPDTKAIICVHLAGWMCDMDPIMQLAVDKGLYVIEDCAQAHGAQYKGRPAGSIGHIAAWSFCQDKIMSTGGEGGMVTTNDEALWKKMWSYKDHGKNFDSIYHKQHPPGFRWVHDSFGTNWRMMEMQAVIGRIQLKRMPEWTKKRTEHAQKILDTCAQSQYFSVPNLPPEFVHAYYKCYVQVKPENLPKGWDRDRIMQEINTLGVPCFSGSCSEVYLEHAFDHTPWRPAERLPQAKQLGETSLMFLVHPTLSTENLVKTVEVIQKVIKMMNT
;
A
#
# COMPACT_ATOMS: atom_id res chain seq x y z
N MET A 1 6.28 5.17 -34.56
CA MET A 1 5.83 4.73 -33.22
C MET A 1 5.27 3.33 -33.33
N LEU A 2 5.58 2.49 -32.36
CA LEU A 2 5.09 1.13 -32.28
C LEU A 2 3.57 1.13 -32.00
N ASN A 3 2.81 0.36 -32.75
CA ASN A 3 1.37 0.17 -32.53
C ASN A 3 1.16 -1.09 -31.66
N THR A 4 1.67 -1.03 -30.42
CA THR A 4 1.70 -2.16 -29.49
C THR A 4 0.68 -1.92 -28.38
N ALA A 5 -0.19 -2.89 -28.13
CA ALA A 5 -1.06 -2.88 -26.96
C ALA A 5 -0.23 -3.07 -25.69
N PHE A 6 -0.65 -2.44 -24.59
CA PHE A 6 -0.01 -2.67 -23.30
C PHE A 6 -0.49 -3.97 -22.68
N GLU A 7 0.45 -4.73 -22.14
CA GLU A 7 0.15 -5.96 -21.41
C GLU A 7 -0.69 -5.66 -20.15
N PRO A 8 -1.62 -6.55 -19.78
CA PRO A 8 -2.46 -6.34 -18.61
C PRO A 8 -1.72 -6.57 -17.30
N TRP A 9 -2.21 -5.89 -16.26
CA TRP A 9 -1.91 -6.21 -14.86
C TRP A 9 -3.22 -6.10 -14.07
N PRO A 10 -3.57 -7.08 -13.21
CA PRO A 10 -2.81 -8.30 -12.90
C PRO A 10 -2.76 -9.28 -14.07
N SER A 11 -1.82 -10.21 -13.98
CA SER A 11 -1.67 -11.30 -14.96
C SER A 11 -1.50 -12.62 -14.21
N PHE A 12 -2.50 -13.49 -14.32
CA PHE A 12 -2.50 -14.81 -13.72
C PHE A 12 -2.06 -15.87 -14.74
N THR A 13 -1.44 -16.93 -14.25
CA THR A 13 -0.93 -18.04 -15.06
C THR A 13 -1.74 -19.31 -14.85
N GLN A 14 -1.50 -20.32 -15.70
CA GLN A 14 -2.11 -21.64 -15.54
C GLN A 14 -1.72 -22.30 -14.22
N GLU A 15 -0.55 -21.97 -13.65
CA GLU A 15 -0.12 -22.46 -12.34
C GLU A 15 -1.11 -22.04 -11.24
N GLU A 16 -1.48 -20.75 -11.19
CA GLU A 16 -2.43 -20.24 -10.20
C GLU A 16 -3.83 -20.81 -10.42
N ALA A 17 -4.28 -20.87 -11.69
CA ALA A 17 -5.59 -21.46 -12.02
C ALA A 17 -5.67 -22.95 -11.61
N SER A 18 -4.63 -23.71 -11.86
CA SER A 18 -4.54 -25.13 -11.46
C SER A 18 -4.53 -25.31 -9.95
N ALA A 19 -3.78 -24.46 -9.23
CA ALA A 19 -3.71 -24.51 -7.77
C ALA A 19 -5.09 -24.19 -7.14
N VAL A 20 -5.79 -23.18 -7.63
CA VAL A 20 -7.17 -22.88 -7.20
C VAL A 20 -8.12 -24.04 -7.46
N SER A 21 -8.03 -24.68 -8.63
CA SER A 21 -8.82 -25.87 -8.95
C SER A 21 -8.56 -27.01 -7.97
N GLN A 22 -7.30 -27.25 -7.58
CA GLN A 22 -6.94 -28.27 -6.59
C GLN A 22 -7.52 -27.97 -5.22
N VAL A 23 -7.49 -26.70 -4.78
CA VAL A 23 -8.13 -26.29 -3.51
C VAL A 23 -9.63 -26.57 -3.54
N LEU A 24 -10.32 -26.20 -4.62
CA LEU A 24 -11.76 -26.45 -4.77
C LEU A 24 -12.07 -27.95 -4.71
N LEU A 25 -11.37 -28.78 -5.50
CA LEU A 25 -11.59 -30.21 -5.58
C LEU A 25 -11.23 -30.97 -4.28
N SER A 26 -10.36 -30.38 -3.44
CA SER A 26 -10.05 -30.93 -2.12
C SER A 26 -11.20 -30.82 -1.12
N ASN A 27 -12.19 -29.96 -1.36
CA ASN A 27 -13.24 -29.57 -0.43
C ASN A 27 -12.75 -28.93 0.88
N LYS A 28 -11.46 -28.54 0.97
CA LYS A 28 -10.84 -27.87 2.12
C LYS A 28 -10.64 -26.39 1.81
N VAL A 29 -11.74 -25.67 1.61
CA VAL A 29 -11.77 -24.31 1.05
C VAL A 29 -11.79 -23.20 2.09
N ASN A 30 -11.82 -23.54 3.38
CA ASN A 30 -11.92 -22.59 4.49
C ASN A 30 -10.67 -22.69 5.38
N TYR A 31 -10.30 -21.60 6.01
CA TYR A 31 -9.18 -21.46 6.95
C TYR A 31 -9.08 -22.60 7.97
N TRP A 32 -10.22 -23.15 8.44
CA TRP A 32 -10.28 -24.21 9.45
C TRP A 32 -10.07 -25.62 8.89
N THR A 33 -10.36 -25.83 7.63
CA THR A 33 -10.25 -27.15 6.99
C THR A 33 -9.03 -27.26 6.07
N GLY A 34 -8.57 -26.14 5.51
CA GLY A 34 -7.39 -26.06 4.66
C GLY A 34 -6.11 -25.71 5.43
N GLN A 35 -5.02 -25.50 4.71
CA GLN A 35 -3.71 -25.10 5.22
C GLN A 35 -3.10 -23.91 4.48
N GLU A 36 -3.64 -23.52 3.31
CA GLU A 36 -3.03 -22.52 2.44
C GLU A 36 -2.93 -21.15 3.13
N CYS A 37 -3.97 -20.73 3.85
CA CYS A 37 -3.93 -19.47 4.60
C CYS A 37 -2.84 -19.47 5.69
N ARG A 38 -2.71 -20.58 6.45
CA ARG A 38 -1.72 -20.68 7.52
C ARG A 38 -0.29 -20.74 7.00
N GLU A 39 -0.08 -21.43 5.88
CA GLU A 39 1.23 -21.45 5.22
C GLU A 39 1.55 -20.09 4.61
N PHE A 40 0.57 -19.40 4.02
CA PHE A 40 0.74 -18.04 3.51
C PHE A 40 1.09 -17.05 4.63
N GLU A 41 0.43 -17.14 5.80
CA GLU A 41 0.77 -16.34 6.99
C GLU A 41 2.25 -16.53 7.39
N LYS A 42 2.75 -17.77 7.45
CA LYS A 42 4.15 -18.06 7.79
C LYS A 42 5.14 -17.57 6.73
N GLU A 43 4.85 -17.85 5.46
CA GLU A 43 5.69 -17.45 4.32
C GLU A 43 5.75 -15.92 4.19
N PHE A 44 4.62 -15.23 4.42
CA PHE A 44 4.56 -13.77 4.34
C PHE A 44 5.25 -13.10 5.54
N ALA A 45 5.08 -13.63 6.76
CA ALA A 45 5.84 -13.19 7.93
C ALA A 45 7.35 -13.32 7.71
N HIS A 46 7.80 -14.45 7.15
CA HIS A 46 9.21 -14.64 6.79
C HIS A 46 9.68 -13.62 5.74
N TYR A 47 8.90 -13.41 4.68
CA TYR A 47 9.20 -12.45 3.61
C TYR A 47 9.34 -11.01 4.13
N THR A 48 8.49 -10.61 5.07
CA THR A 48 8.54 -9.28 5.69
C THR A 48 9.47 -9.20 6.89
N SER A 49 10.19 -10.27 7.25
CA SER A 49 11.05 -10.35 8.43
C SER A 49 10.31 -10.01 9.74
N THR A 50 9.03 -10.39 9.83
CA THR A 50 8.21 -10.26 11.02
C THR A 50 7.98 -11.62 11.68
N LYS A 51 7.57 -11.62 12.95
CA LYS A 51 7.31 -12.87 13.69
C LYS A 51 5.94 -13.46 13.37
N TYR A 52 4.97 -12.61 13.09
CA TYR A 52 3.56 -13.00 13.00
C TYR A 52 2.86 -12.32 11.83
N ALA A 53 1.92 -13.04 11.23
CA ALA A 53 1.00 -12.53 10.23
C ALA A 53 -0.41 -13.09 10.46
N VAL A 54 -1.42 -12.38 9.97
CA VAL A 54 -2.82 -12.81 9.96
C VAL A 54 -3.42 -12.51 8.59
N ALA A 55 -3.80 -13.54 7.85
CA ALA A 55 -4.43 -13.41 6.54
C ALA A 55 -5.90 -12.97 6.65
N LEU A 56 -6.29 -12.02 5.80
CA LEU A 56 -7.55 -11.29 5.86
C LEU A 56 -8.22 -11.19 4.49
N ALA A 57 -9.51 -10.88 4.50
CA ALA A 57 -10.33 -10.77 3.29
C ALA A 57 -9.90 -9.64 2.34
N ASN A 58 -9.38 -8.52 2.85
CA ASN A 58 -8.88 -7.40 2.05
C ASN A 58 -8.02 -6.44 2.89
N GLY A 59 -7.41 -5.43 2.22
CA GLY A 59 -6.53 -4.46 2.88
C GLY A 59 -7.26 -3.47 3.78
N THR A 60 -8.52 -3.14 3.50
CA THR A 60 -9.30 -2.21 4.33
C THR A 60 -9.55 -2.81 5.71
N VAL A 61 -10.00 -4.07 5.77
CA VAL A 61 -10.17 -4.75 7.07
C VAL A 61 -8.84 -5.01 7.78
N ALA A 62 -7.70 -4.98 7.07
CA ALA A 62 -6.38 -5.04 7.71
C ALA A 62 -6.09 -3.75 8.50
N LEU A 63 -6.42 -2.58 7.94
CA LEU A 63 -6.34 -1.30 8.65
C LEU A 63 -7.31 -1.23 9.83
N ASP A 64 -8.59 -1.61 9.62
CA ASP A 64 -9.59 -1.69 10.67
C ASP A 64 -9.12 -2.57 11.83
N LEU A 65 -8.54 -3.73 11.50
CA LEU A 65 -8.04 -4.69 12.50
C LEU A 65 -6.83 -4.13 13.27
N ALA A 66 -5.92 -3.42 12.59
CA ALA A 66 -4.78 -2.79 13.23
C ALA A 66 -5.23 -1.75 14.27
N LEU A 67 -6.13 -0.84 13.89
CA LEU A 67 -6.70 0.16 14.80
C LEU A 67 -7.42 -0.51 15.99
N LYS A 68 -8.23 -1.52 15.71
CA LYS A 68 -8.95 -2.27 16.74
C LYS A 68 -8.03 -2.98 17.73
N ALA A 69 -6.95 -3.60 17.24
CA ALA A 69 -5.98 -4.30 18.11
C ALA A 69 -5.22 -3.35 19.04
N LEU A 70 -4.96 -2.13 18.57
CA LEU A 70 -4.33 -1.05 19.34
C LEU A 70 -5.29 -0.36 20.30
N GLY A 71 -6.59 -0.65 20.23
CA GLY A 71 -7.62 -0.06 21.08
C GLY A 71 -7.98 1.39 20.70
N ILE A 72 -7.71 1.77 19.47
CA ILE A 72 -8.04 3.10 18.91
C ILE A 72 -9.56 3.21 18.73
N GLY A 73 -10.15 4.32 19.15
CA GLY A 73 -11.58 4.55 19.08
C GLY A 73 -12.02 5.98 19.38
N PRO A 74 -13.26 6.19 19.86
CA PRO A 74 -13.82 7.52 20.12
C PRO A 74 -12.96 8.35 21.08
N GLY A 75 -12.67 9.58 20.66
CA GLY A 75 -11.83 10.52 21.41
C GLY A 75 -10.34 10.46 21.08
N ASP A 76 -9.91 9.47 20.31
CA ASP A 76 -8.52 9.38 19.84
C ASP A 76 -8.34 10.09 18.50
N ASP A 77 -7.20 10.75 18.32
CA ASP A 77 -6.76 11.31 17.05
C ASP A 77 -5.72 10.37 16.43
N VAL A 78 -5.85 10.14 15.11
CA VAL A 78 -4.89 9.36 14.35
C VAL A 78 -4.37 10.19 13.19
N ILE A 79 -3.06 10.41 13.16
CA ILE A 79 -2.40 11.15 12.08
C ILE A 79 -2.28 10.24 10.87
N VAL A 80 -2.70 10.75 9.71
CA VAL A 80 -2.64 10.05 8.42
C VAL A 80 -2.19 11.01 7.32
N THR A 81 -1.56 10.47 6.28
CA THR A 81 -1.19 11.26 5.11
C THR A 81 -2.41 11.77 4.37
N SER A 82 -2.29 12.96 3.79
CA SER A 82 -3.29 13.51 2.87
C SER A 82 -3.28 12.84 1.50
N ARG A 83 -2.11 12.30 1.09
CA ARG A 83 -1.91 11.66 -0.22
C ARG A 83 -1.97 10.15 -0.11
N THR A 84 -3.15 9.58 -0.33
CA THR A 84 -3.39 8.13 -0.20
C THR A 84 -4.71 7.74 -0.85
N PHE A 85 -5.03 6.45 -0.79
CA PHE A 85 -6.38 5.94 -1.02
C PHE A 85 -7.27 6.19 0.20
N LEU A 86 -8.55 6.42 -0.01
CA LEU A 86 -9.51 6.76 1.04
C LEU A 86 -9.47 5.79 2.25
N ALA A 87 -9.18 4.50 2.03
CA ALA A 87 -9.21 3.50 3.10
C ALA A 87 -8.28 3.82 4.27
N SER A 88 -7.11 4.45 4.04
CA SER A 88 -6.20 4.82 5.13
C SER A 88 -6.82 5.84 6.10
N ALA A 89 -7.69 6.73 5.61
CA ALA A 89 -8.40 7.70 6.43
C ALA A 89 -9.77 7.18 6.91
N SER A 90 -10.53 6.49 6.04
CA SER A 90 -11.87 6.01 6.41
C SER A 90 -11.84 4.91 7.47
N SER A 91 -10.77 4.11 7.55
CA SER A 91 -10.60 3.14 8.65
C SER A 91 -10.52 3.81 10.02
N ILE A 92 -9.93 5.01 10.11
CA ILE A 92 -9.90 5.81 11.35
C ILE A 92 -11.32 6.22 11.73
N VAL A 93 -12.08 6.73 10.76
CA VAL A 93 -13.47 7.14 10.97
C VAL A 93 -14.35 5.94 11.38
N THR A 94 -14.19 4.80 10.73
CA THR A 94 -14.95 3.57 11.07
C THR A 94 -14.58 3.00 12.42
N ALA A 95 -13.36 3.25 12.92
CA ALA A 95 -12.96 2.94 14.29
C ALA A 95 -13.59 3.91 15.33
N GLY A 96 -14.22 5.01 14.88
CA GLY A 96 -14.79 6.06 15.73
C GLY A 96 -13.76 7.11 16.16
N ALA A 97 -12.54 7.08 15.65
CA ALA A 97 -11.47 8.03 15.91
C ALA A 97 -11.47 9.18 14.90
N ASN A 98 -10.68 10.22 15.15
CA ASN A 98 -10.58 11.38 14.30
C ASN A 98 -9.35 11.30 13.39
N PRO A 99 -9.49 11.35 12.06
CA PRO A 99 -8.35 11.47 11.16
C PRO A 99 -7.77 12.89 11.20
N ILE A 100 -6.48 12.99 11.47
CA ILE A 100 -5.71 14.26 11.42
C ILE A 100 -4.79 14.19 10.21
N PHE A 101 -5.03 15.03 9.21
CA PHE A 101 -4.27 14.99 7.96
C PHE A 101 -2.95 15.75 8.08
N ALA A 102 -1.85 15.02 7.85
CA ALA A 102 -0.53 15.60 7.69
C ALA A 102 -0.23 15.87 6.21
N ASP A 103 0.49 16.95 5.93
CA ASP A 103 1.07 17.18 4.61
C ASP A 103 2.21 16.20 4.32
N VAL A 104 2.73 16.23 3.11
CA VAL A 104 3.74 15.28 2.63
C VAL A 104 5.00 16.01 2.18
N GLU A 105 6.10 15.29 2.08
CA GLU A 105 7.32 15.77 1.42
C GLU A 105 7.17 15.68 -0.11
N LEU A 106 7.68 16.67 -0.83
CA LEU A 106 7.55 16.72 -2.30
C LEU A 106 8.26 15.56 -3.01
N ASP A 107 9.40 15.15 -2.49
CA ASP A 107 10.26 14.16 -3.14
C ASP A 107 9.72 12.74 -2.96
N SER A 108 9.53 12.34 -1.71
CA SER A 108 9.02 11.00 -1.35
C SER A 108 7.52 10.87 -1.48
N GLN A 109 6.77 11.98 -1.46
CA GLN A 109 5.31 12.06 -1.42
C GLN A 109 4.71 11.43 -0.16
N ASN A 110 5.52 11.19 0.86
CA ASN A 110 5.17 10.57 2.13
C ASN A 110 5.17 11.60 3.26
N ILE A 111 4.52 11.26 4.37
CA ILE A 111 4.66 12.00 5.62
C ILE A 111 6.07 11.83 6.18
N SER A 112 6.53 12.83 6.92
CA SER A 112 7.81 12.84 7.63
C SER A 112 7.59 13.15 9.11
N ARG A 113 8.65 13.02 9.91
CA ARG A 113 8.62 13.50 11.30
C ARG A 113 8.14 14.95 11.38
N ALA A 114 8.64 15.83 10.52
CA ALA A 114 8.31 17.25 10.55
C ALA A 114 6.82 17.50 10.23
N THR A 115 6.28 16.83 9.21
CA THR A 115 4.86 16.99 8.84
C THR A 115 3.92 16.37 9.89
N ILE A 116 4.36 15.33 10.60
CA ILE A 116 3.63 14.74 11.73
C ILE A 116 3.63 15.69 12.94
N GLU A 117 4.81 16.21 13.32
CA GLU A 117 4.95 17.14 14.47
C GLU A 117 4.10 18.41 14.29
N ALA A 118 3.91 18.88 13.06
CA ALA A 118 3.12 20.07 12.74
C ALA A 118 1.62 19.90 13.06
N VAL A 119 1.12 18.67 13.16
CA VAL A 119 -0.32 18.39 13.36
C VAL A 119 -0.61 17.56 14.62
N LEU A 120 0.40 17.33 15.48
CA LEU A 120 0.21 16.62 16.75
C LEU A 120 -0.80 17.33 17.64
N THR A 121 -1.70 16.56 18.24
CA THR A 121 -2.64 17.01 19.24
C THR A 121 -2.40 16.28 20.59
N PRO A 122 -2.95 16.75 21.69
CA PRO A 122 -2.89 16.02 22.98
C PRO A 122 -3.58 14.65 22.93
N ASP A 123 -4.55 14.47 22.02
CA ASP A 123 -5.35 13.25 21.88
C ASP A 123 -4.79 12.29 20.81
N THR A 124 -3.67 12.65 20.18
CA THR A 124 -2.99 11.77 19.20
C THR A 124 -2.55 10.46 19.87
N LYS A 125 -2.97 9.33 19.29
CA LYS A 125 -2.63 7.97 19.76
C LYS A 125 -1.86 7.15 18.74
N ALA A 126 -2.06 7.40 17.46
CA ALA A 126 -1.40 6.63 16.42
C ALA A 126 -1.07 7.47 15.19
N ILE A 127 -0.16 6.93 14.39
CA ILE A 127 0.23 7.45 13.08
C ILE A 127 0.07 6.32 12.07
N ILE A 128 -0.60 6.58 10.93
CA ILE A 128 -0.64 5.68 9.78
C ILE A 128 0.36 6.19 8.73
N CYS A 129 1.46 5.47 8.58
CA CYS A 129 2.50 5.72 7.59
C CYS A 129 2.17 4.98 6.30
N VAL A 130 1.70 5.68 5.28
CA VAL A 130 1.48 5.09 3.95
C VAL A 130 2.79 5.13 3.17
N HIS A 131 3.26 3.99 2.69
CA HIS A 131 4.44 3.88 1.84
C HIS A 131 4.05 4.05 0.37
N LEU A 132 3.83 5.32 -0.03
CA LEU A 132 3.22 5.64 -1.31
C LEU A 132 4.06 5.14 -2.50
N ALA A 133 3.38 4.54 -3.46
CA ALA A 133 3.95 4.00 -4.69
C ALA A 133 5.07 2.94 -4.49
N GLY A 134 5.35 2.56 -3.24
CA GLY A 134 6.42 1.65 -2.88
C GLY A 134 7.70 2.33 -2.38
N TRP A 135 7.66 3.64 -2.12
CA TRP A 135 8.69 4.35 -1.38
C TRP A 135 8.31 4.41 0.10
N MET A 136 9.12 3.84 0.96
CA MET A 136 8.86 3.85 2.39
C MET A 136 9.02 5.27 2.97
N CYS A 137 8.21 5.59 3.98
CA CYS A 137 8.48 6.75 4.84
C CYS A 137 9.87 6.63 5.48
N ASP A 138 10.47 7.75 5.86
CA ASP A 138 11.69 7.75 6.70
C ASP A 138 11.32 7.31 8.12
N MET A 139 11.36 5.98 8.34
CA MET A 139 10.78 5.36 9.51
C MET A 139 11.55 5.61 10.80
N ASP A 140 12.89 5.76 10.78
CA ASP A 140 13.64 5.91 12.02
C ASP A 140 13.27 7.20 12.79
N PRO A 141 13.22 8.40 12.16
CA PRO A 141 12.76 9.60 12.84
C PRO A 141 11.29 9.54 13.30
N ILE A 142 10.43 8.86 12.53
CA ILE A 142 9.01 8.68 12.88
C ILE A 142 8.89 7.75 14.10
N MET A 143 9.60 6.63 14.11
CA MET A 143 9.60 5.70 15.26
C MET A 143 10.18 6.34 16.51
N GLN A 144 11.24 7.18 16.38
CA GLN A 144 11.76 7.93 17.51
C GLN A 144 10.71 8.90 18.08
N LEU A 145 10.02 9.64 17.21
CA LEU A 145 8.91 10.51 17.63
C LEU A 145 7.80 9.71 18.34
N ALA A 146 7.45 8.55 17.80
CA ALA A 146 6.43 7.68 18.39
C ALA A 146 6.83 7.22 19.81
N VAL A 147 8.10 6.86 20.02
CA VAL A 147 8.62 6.51 21.35
C VAL A 147 8.55 7.72 22.29
N ASP A 148 9.04 8.89 21.85
CA ASP A 148 9.09 10.13 22.65
C ASP A 148 7.67 10.59 23.10
N LYS A 149 6.65 10.30 22.30
CA LYS A 149 5.26 10.73 22.52
C LYS A 149 4.33 9.61 22.99
N GLY A 150 4.79 8.36 23.08
CA GLY A 150 3.98 7.21 23.43
C GLY A 150 2.90 6.87 22.40
N LEU A 151 3.22 7.01 21.11
CA LEU A 151 2.30 6.78 20.00
C LEU A 151 2.50 5.40 19.38
N TYR A 152 1.43 4.87 18.79
CA TYR A 152 1.52 3.70 17.92
C TYR A 152 1.81 4.11 16.46
N VAL A 153 2.51 3.24 15.73
CA VAL A 153 2.76 3.40 14.29
C VAL A 153 2.19 2.21 13.55
N ILE A 154 1.30 2.49 12.60
CA ILE A 154 0.77 1.52 11.65
C ILE A 154 1.43 1.81 10.30
N GLU A 155 2.06 0.81 9.69
CA GLU A 155 2.55 0.90 8.32
C GLU A 155 1.43 0.47 7.36
N ASP A 156 0.93 1.37 6.50
CA ASP A 156 0.09 0.99 5.37
C ASP A 156 1.00 0.61 4.20
N CYS A 157 1.18 -0.69 4.06
CA CYS A 157 2.06 -1.32 3.08
C CYS A 157 1.33 -1.76 1.80
N ALA A 158 0.09 -1.29 1.57
CA ALA A 158 -0.73 -1.70 0.41
C ALA A 158 -0.05 -1.47 -0.96
N GLN A 159 0.97 -0.61 -1.01
CA GLN A 159 1.72 -0.26 -2.21
C GLN A 159 3.22 -0.62 -2.11
N ALA A 160 3.66 -1.33 -1.06
CA ALA A 160 5.07 -1.43 -0.69
C ALA A 160 5.65 -2.86 -0.64
N HIS A 161 5.00 -3.82 -1.30
CA HIS A 161 5.52 -5.19 -1.39
C HIS A 161 6.90 -5.20 -2.07
N GLY A 162 7.93 -5.58 -1.31
CA GLY A 162 9.32 -5.59 -1.77
C GLY A 162 10.11 -4.30 -1.51
N ALA A 163 9.47 -3.27 -0.94
CA ALA A 163 10.19 -2.07 -0.48
C ALA A 163 11.06 -2.36 0.75
N GLN A 164 12.16 -1.63 0.88
CA GLN A 164 13.04 -1.70 2.05
C GLN A 164 13.53 -0.32 2.46
N TYR A 165 13.79 -0.16 3.76
CA TYR A 165 14.42 0.99 4.36
C TYR A 165 15.58 0.53 5.24
N LYS A 166 16.82 0.94 4.90
CA LYS A 166 18.05 0.51 5.58
C LYS A 166 18.15 -1.01 5.75
N GLY A 167 17.80 -1.76 4.68
CA GLY A 167 17.80 -3.21 4.66
C GLY A 167 16.66 -3.89 5.42
N ARG A 168 15.75 -3.13 6.02
CA ARG A 168 14.56 -3.66 6.71
C ARG A 168 13.36 -3.64 5.74
N PRO A 169 12.67 -4.76 5.52
CA PRO A 169 11.47 -4.80 4.68
C PRO A 169 10.35 -3.89 5.20
N ALA A 170 9.55 -3.35 4.30
CA ALA A 170 8.29 -2.70 4.66
C ALA A 170 7.46 -3.62 5.55
N GLY A 171 6.77 -3.04 6.52
CA GLY A 171 5.93 -3.77 7.48
C GLY A 171 6.65 -4.43 8.63
N SER A 172 7.99 -4.23 8.75
CA SER A 172 8.79 -4.80 9.84
C SER A 172 9.18 -3.78 10.91
N ILE A 173 8.85 -2.50 10.76
CA ILE A 173 9.40 -1.41 11.56
C ILE A 173 8.37 -0.83 12.53
N GLY A 174 7.14 -0.60 12.08
CA GLY A 174 6.04 -0.14 12.92
C GLY A 174 5.53 -1.20 13.89
N HIS A 175 4.51 -0.87 14.66
CA HIS A 175 3.89 -1.80 15.61
C HIS A 175 3.04 -2.86 14.90
N ILE A 176 2.29 -2.44 13.88
CA ILE A 176 1.48 -3.31 13.01
C ILE A 176 1.63 -2.79 11.58
N ALA A 177 1.66 -3.69 10.60
CA ALA A 177 1.55 -3.33 9.21
C ALA A 177 0.30 -3.93 8.57
N ALA A 178 -0.36 -3.16 7.71
CA ALA A 178 -1.52 -3.56 6.93
C ALA A 178 -1.15 -3.70 5.45
N TRP A 179 -1.56 -4.80 4.83
CA TRP A 179 -1.25 -5.16 3.45
C TRP A 179 -2.50 -5.38 2.64
N SER A 180 -2.45 -5.06 1.37
CA SER A 180 -3.54 -5.30 0.41
C SER A 180 -3.05 -6.16 -0.74
N PHE A 181 -3.86 -7.14 -1.12
CA PHE A 181 -3.67 -7.98 -2.30
C PHE A 181 -4.82 -7.78 -3.30
N CYS A 182 -5.37 -6.55 -3.36
CA CYS A 182 -6.35 -6.16 -4.35
C CYS A 182 -5.77 -6.31 -5.76
N GLN A 183 -6.64 -6.39 -6.76
CA GLN A 183 -6.26 -6.75 -8.13
C GLN A 183 -5.11 -5.93 -8.74
N ASP A 184 -5.03 -4.63 -8.44
CA ASP A 184 -4.03 -3.74 -9.04
C ASP A 184 -2.70 -3.64 -8.26
N LYS A 185 -2.61 -4.30 -7.10
CA LYS A 185 -1.42 -4.24 -6.23
C LYS A 185 -0.21 -4.96 -6.85
N ILE A 186 0.95 -4.81 -6.22
CA ILE A 186 2.21 -5.45 -6.67
C ILE A 186 2.09 -6.96 -6.71
N MET A 187 1.34 -7.54 -5.77
CA MET A 187 0.85 -8.92 -5.82
C MET A 187 -0.64 -8.96 -5.47
N SER A 188 -1.36 -9.92 -6.01
CA SER A 188 -2.81 -10.07 -5.84
C SER A 188 -3.20 -11.50 -5.50
N THR A 189 -4.20 -11.68 -4.67
CA THR A 189 -4.75 -12.98 -4.31
C THR A 189 -6.04 -13.33 -5.07
N GLY A 190 -6.06 -13.00 -6.37
CA GLY A 190 -7.20 -13.29 -7.24
C GLY A 190 -8.28 -12.21 -7.24
N GLY A 191 -7.91 -10.96 -6.90
CA GLY A 191 -8.79 -9.79 -6.95
C GLY A 191 -8.93 -9.08 -5.63
N GLU A 192 -9.04 -9.79 -4.53
CA GLU A 192 -9.10 -9.26 -3.17
C GLU A 192 -8.25 -10.10 -2.21
N GLY A 193 -7.77 -9.48 -1.14
CA GLY A 193 -7.03 -10.08 -0.05
C GLY A 193 -6.30 -9.04 0.79
N GLY A 194 -5.92 -9.43 1.99
CA GLY A 194 -5.15 -8.59 2.90
C GLY A 194 -4.34 -9.41 3.89
N MET A 195 -3.47 -8.74 4.61
CA MET A 195 -2.65 -9.31 5.67
C MET A 195 -2.37 -8.23 6.72
N VAL A 196 -2.23 -8.60 7.97
CA VAL A 196 -1.52 -7.80 8.95
C VAL A 196 -0.27 -8.53 9.40
N THR A 197 0.81 -7.77 9.64
CA THR A 197 2.07 -8.31 10.19
C THR A 197 2.47 -7.55 11.45
N THR A 198 3.13 -8.24 12.39
CA THR A 198 3.62 -7.64 13.63
C THR A 198 4.74 -8.49 14.24
N ASN A 199 5.54 -7.86 15.10
CA ASN A 199 6.53 -8.55 15.95
C ASN A 199 6.03 -8.79 17.39
N ASP A 200 4.85 -8.26 17.74
CA ASP A 200 4.23 -8.36 19.06
C ASP A 200 3.21 -9.52 19.10
N GLU A 201 3.48 -10.50 19.94
CA GLU A 201 2.61 -11.68 20.10
C GLU A 201 1.23 -11.33 20.69
N ALA A 202 1.17 -10.37 21.59
CA ALA A 202 -0.10 -9.98 22.21
C ALA A 202 -1.02 -9.28 21.19
N LEU A 203 -0.46 -8.41 20.34
CA LEU A 203 -1.19 -7.79 19.24
C LEU A 203 -1.63 -8.83 18.21
N TRP A 204 -0.74 -9.76 17.86
CA TRP A 204 -1.07 -10.85 16.94
C TRP A 204 -2.23 -11.71 17.47
N LYS A 205 -2.19 -12.14 18.73
CA LYS A 205 -3.29 -12.93 19.35
C LYS A 205 -4.61 -12.18 19.33
N LYS A 206 -4.60 -10.85 19.62
CA LYS A 206 -5.80 -10.01 19.52
C LYS A 206 -6.34 -9.97 18.09
N MET A 207 -5.47 -9.75 17.09
CA MET A 207 -5.86 -9.67 15.68
C MET A 207 -6.38 -11.02 15.18
N TRP A 208 -5.67 -12.10 15.49
CA TRP A 208 -6.09 -13.46 15.14
C TRP A 208 -7.45 -13.80 15.73
N SER A 209 -7.67 -13.47 17.01
CA SER A 209 -8.92 -13.67 17.72
C SER A 209 -10.07 -12.89 17.07
N TYR A 210 -9.89 -11.58 16.89
CA TYR A 210 -10.94 -10.69 16.37
C TYR A 210 -11.39 -11.09 14.97
N LYS A 211 -10.45 -11.43 14.05
CA LYS A 211 -10.80 -11.87 12.69
C LYS A 211 -11.66 -13.12 12.64
N ASP A 212 -11.71 -13.88 13.73
CA ASP A 212 -12.38 -15.18 13.82
C ASP A 212 -13.30 -15.29 15.04
N HIS A 213 -14.26 -14.39 15.10
CA HIS A 213 -15.36 -14.36 16.09
C HIS A 213 -14.92 -14.25 17.55
N GLY A 214 -13.71 -13.83 17.84
CA GLY A 214 -13.21 -13.70 19.21
C GLY A 214 -12.73 -15.01 19.85
N LYS A 215 -12.32 -15.99 19.03
CA LYS A 215 -11.75 -17.26 19.53
C LYS A 215 -10.43 -17.02 20.26
N ASN A 216 -10.24 -17.75 21.33
CA ASN A 216 -8.99 -17.77 22.07
C ASN A 216 -8.00 -18.75 21.42
N PHE A 217 -6.84 -18.23 20.98
CA PHE A 217 -5.82 -19.03 20.29
C PHE A 217 -5.32 -20.17 21.17
N ASP A 218 -4.97 -19.90 22.43
CA ASP A 218 -4.42 -20.89 23.33
C ASP A 218 -5.45 -21.97 23.68
N SER A 219 -6.73 -21.58 23.80
CA SER A 219 -7.81 -22.56 24.01
C SER A 219 -8.05 -23.47 22.80
N ILE A 220 -7.78 -22.99 21.58
CA ILE A 220 -7.90 -23.82 20.38
C ILE A 220 -6.75 -24.79 20.21
N TYR A 221 -5.51 -24.33 20.43
CA TYR A 221 -4.32 -25.06 20.03
C TYR A 221 -3.53 -25.70 21.19
N HIS A 222 -3.66 -25.16 22.41
CA HIS A 222 -2.82 -25.57 23.53
C HIS A 222 -3.58 -26.21 24.70
N LYS A 223 -4.93 -26.10 24.74
CA LYS A 223 -5.73 -26.74 25.77
C LYS A 223 -6.38 -28.04 25.29
N GLN A 224 -6.35 -29.05 26.16
CA GLN A 224 -7.17 -30.23 25.97
C GLN A 224 -8.60 -29.96 26.40
N HIS A 225 -9.57 -30.44 25.66
CA HIS A 225 -10.98 -30.29 25.94
C HIS A 225 -11.64 -31.67 26.11
N PRO A 226 -12.59 -31.83 27.05
CA PRO A 226 -13.39 -33.04 27.12
C PRO A 226 -14.27 -33.18 25.85
N PRO A 227 -14.79 -34.39 25.56
CA PRO A 227 -15.77 -34.56 24.50
C PRO A 227 -16.98 -33.63 24.71
N GLY A 228 -17.46 -33.03 23.63
CA GLY A 228 -18.61 -32.15 23.62
C GLY A 228 -18.32 -30.74 23.10
N PHE A 229 -19.24 -29.82 23.38
CA PHE A 229 -19.09 -28.44 22.95
C PHE A 229 -18.00 -27.71 23.73
N ARG A 230 -17.18 -26.93 23.03
CA ARG A 230 -16.08 -26.17 23.61
C ARG A 230 -16.42 -24.67 23.57
N TRP A 231 -16.41 -24.02 24.74
CA TRP A 231 -16.59 -22.56 24.86
C TRP A 231 -15.22 -21.90 24.68
N VAL A 232 -14.89 -21.53 23.44
CA VAL A 232 -13.54 -21.06 23.06
C VAL A 232 -13.51 -19.60 22.60
N HIS A 233 -14.62 -18.88 22.71
CA HIS A 233 -14.73 -17.47 22.36
C HIS A 233 -14.67 -16.62 23.64
N ASP A 234 -13.56 -15.92 23.86
CA ASP A 234 -13.34 -15.09 25.06
C ASP A 234 -13.73 -13.63 24.82
N SER A 235 -14.03 -13.25 23.58
CA SER A 235 -14.41 -11.89 23.19
C SER A 235 -15.37 -11.92 21.99
N PHE A 236 -15.89 -10.74 21.64
CA PHE A 236 -16.61 -10.57 20.38
C PHE A 236 -15.63 -10.24 19.24
N GLY A 237 -15.86 -10.83 18.09
CA GLY A 237 -15.08 -10.60 16.89
C GLY A 237 -15.97 -10.69 15.65
N THR A 238 -15.35 -10.83 14.49
CA THR A 238 -16.02 -10.87 13.19
C THR A 238 -15.45 -12.00 12.32
N ASN A 239 -15.97 -12.14 11.10
CA ASN A 239 -15.44 -13.05 10.11
C ASN A 239 -14.74 -12.29 8.98
N TRP A 240 -13.44 -12.07 9.12
CA TRP A 240 -12.60 -11.44 8.12
C TRP A 240 -11.53 -12.38 7.54
N ARG A 241 -11.78 -13.68 7.61
CA ARG A 241 -10.85 -14.70 7.13
C ARG A 241 -10.64 -14.62 5.62
N MET A 242 -9.38 -14.78 5.19
CA MET A 242 -9.04 -15.08 3.81
C MET A 242 -9.55 -16.49 3.44
N MET A 243 -9.90 -16.70 2.19
CA MET A 243 -10.21 -18.02 1.64
C MET A 243 -8.94 -18.75 1.20
N GLU A 244 -8.95 -20.09 1.28
CA GLU A 244 -7.82 -20.92 0.85
C GLU A 244 -7.43 -20.71 -0.62
N MET A 245 -8.41 -20.44 -1.49
CA MET A 245 -8.21 -20.12 -2.91
C MET A 245 -7.41 -18.81 -3.11
N GLN A 246 -7.66 -17.81 -2.28
CA GLN A 246 -6.89 -16.56 -2.30
C GLN A 246 -5.45 -16.80 -1.80
N ALA A 247 -5.32 -17.54 -0.72
CA ALA A 247 -4.03 -17.84 -0.11
C ALA A 247 -3.09 -18.61 -1.04
N VAL A 248 -3.59 -19.61 -1.76
CA VAL A 248 -2.75 -20.40 -2.68
C VAL A 248 -2.20 -19.55 -3.83
N ILE A 249 -2.99 -18.59 -4.34
CA ILE A 249 -2.51 -17.61 -5.32
C ILE A 249 -1.42 -16.74 -4.71
N GLY A 250 -1.66 -16.20 -3.50
CA GLY A 250 -0.70 -15.38 -2.77
C GLY A 250 0.65 -16.07 -2.57
N ARG A 251 0.65 -17.34 -2.17
CA ARG A 251 1.85 -18.17 -2.00
C ARG A 251 2.66 -18.34 -3.28
N ILE A 252 1.99 -18.51 -4.42
CA ILE A 252 2.65 -18.60 -5.74
C ILE A 252 3.27 -17.25 -6.09
N GLN A 253 2.51 -16.16 -5.99
CA GLN A 253 3.00 -14.82 -6.34
C GLN A 253 4.12 -14.34 -5.41
N LEU A 254 4.07 -14.70 -4.13
CA LEU A 254 5.12 -14.34 -3.17
C LEU A 254 6.50 -14.86 -3.61
N LYS A 255 6.57 -16.05 -4.20
CA LYS A 255 7.82 -16.62 -4.74
C LYS A 255 8.37 -15.83 -5.94
N ARG A 256 7.50 -15.12 -6.67
CA ARG A 256 7.87 -14.31 -7.85
C ARG A 256 8.34 -12.90 -7.46
N MET A 257 8.12 -12.47 -6.22
CA MET A 257 8.38 -11.11 -5.77
C MET A 257 9.81 -10.61 -6.03
N PRO A 258 10.89 -11.38 -5.80
CA PRO A 258 12.25 -10.91 -6.08
C PRO A 258 12.45 -10.50 -7.55
N GLU A 259 11.96 -11.33 -8.48
CA GLU A 259 12.02 -11.04 -9.92
C GLU A 259 11.13 -9.84 -10.28
N TRP A 260 9.94 -9.78 -9.73
CA TRP A 260 9.00 -8.69 -10.01
C TRP A 260 9.49 -7.33 -9.51
N THR A 261 10.11 -7.28 -8.33
CA THR A 261 10.72 -6.05 -7.81
C THR A 261 11.85 -5.59 -8.71
N LYS A 262 12.72 -6.51 -9.14
CA LYS A 262 13.81 -6.20 -10.07
C LYS A 262 13.28 -5.63 -11.40
N LYS A 263 12.30 -6.29 -12.02
CA LYS A 263 11.70 -5.80 -13.30
C LYS A 263 11.05 -4.44 -13.14
N ARG A 264 10.31 -4.21 -12.05
CA ARG A 264 9.68 -2.90 -11.77
C ARG A 264 10.73 -1.79 -11.66
N THR A 265 11.85 -2.06 -10.99
CA THR A 265 12.97 -1.12 -10.89
C THR A 265 13.59 -0.84 -12.26
N GLU A 266 13.87 -1.86 -13.07
CA GLU A 266 14.42 -1.71 -14.41
C GLU A 266 13.50 -0.91 -15.34
N HIS A 267 12.17 -1.14 -15.24
CA HIS A 267 11.16 -0.42 -16.01
C HIS A 267 11.07 1.06 -15.59
N ALA A 268 11.03 1.31 -14.29
CA ALA A 268 10.97 2.66 -13.73
C ALA A 268 12.21 3.46 -14.12
N GLN A 269 13.40 2.86 -14.01
CA GLN A 269 14.66 3.55 -14.30
C GLN A 269 14.70 4.09 -15.74
N LYS A 270 14.24 3.33 -16.75
CA LYS A 270 14.17 3.79 -18.14
C LYS A 270 13.29 5.03 -18.31
N ILE A 271 12.16 5.09 -17.60
CA ILE A 271 11.25 6.23 -17.63
C ILE A 271 11.89 7.44 -16.92
N LEU A 272 12.45 7.22 -15.75
CA LEU A 272 13.10 8.26 -14.95
C LEU A 272 14.30 8.86 -15.70
N ASP A 273 15.17 8.04 -16.28
CA ASP A 273 16.33 8.49 -17.08
C ASP A 273 15.90 9.36 -18.27
N THR A 274 14.78 8.99 -18.92
CA THR A 274 14.23 9.75 -20.03
C THR A 274 13.70 11.11 -19.58
N CYS A 275 12.94 11.15 -18.49
CA CYS A 275 12.38 12.38 -17.96
C CYS A 275 13.46 13.31 -17.38
N ALA A 276 14.50 12.77 -16.73
CA ALA A 276 15.60 13.54 -16.15
C ALA A 276 16.40 14.35 -17.18
N GLN A 277 16.37 13.96 -18.47
CA GLN A 277 17.03 14.69 -19.55
C GLN A 277 16.27 15.97 -19.97
N SER A 278 15.08 16.22 -19.42
CA SER A 278 14.24 17.35 -19.77
C SER A 278 14.11 18.36 -18.64
N GLN A 279 14.18 19.65 -18.97
CA GLN A 279 13.93 20.72 -18.03
C GLN A 279 12.48 20.76 -17.50
N TYR A 280 11.55 20.10 -18.18
CA TYR A 280 10.11 20.13 -17.88
C TYR A 280 9.70 19.18 -16.75
N PHE A 281 10.58 18.25 -16.38
CA PHE A 281 10.27 17.23 -15.38
C PHE A 281 11.24 17.25 -14.20
N SER A 282 10.73 16.90 -13.04
CA SER A 282 11.49 16.50 -11.87
C SER A 282 11.28 15.00 -11.63
N VAL A 283 12.37 14.29 -11.40
CA VAL A 283 12.34 12.87 -11.03
C VAL A 283 12.72 12.73 -9.56
N PRO A 284 12.14 11.75 -8.84
CA PRO A 284 12.45 11.54 -7.44
C PRO A 284 13.93 11.17 -7.24
N ASN A 285 14.55 11.77 -6.23
CA ASN A 285 15.92 11.45 -5.82
C ASN A 285 15.88 10.43 -4.69
N LEU A 286 15.91 9.14 -5.03
CA LEU A 286 15.85 8.05 -4.06
C LEU A 286 17.19 7.91 -3.32
N PRO A 287 17.24 8.13 -1.98
CA PRO A 287 18.45 7.91 -1.21
C PRO A 287 18.87 6.43 -1.21
N PRO A 288 20.19 6.13 -1.14
CA PRO A 288 20.71 4.77 -1.31
C PRO A 288 20.28 3.77 -0.24
N GLU A 289 19.81 4.24 0.90
CA GLU A 289 19.27 3.40 1.98
C GLU A 289 17.87 2.87 1.72
N PHE A 290 17.19 3.31 0.65
CA PHE A 290 15.86 2.84 0.27
C PHE A 290 15.91 1.88 -0.93
N VAL A 291 15.10 0.83 -0.87
CA VAL A 291 14.69 0.04 -2.04
C VAL A 291 13.25 0.38 -2.35
N HIS A 292 13.01 1.00 -3.49
CA HIS A 292 11.67 1.37 -3.94
C HIS A 292 10.99 0.17 -4.62
N ALA A 293 9.78 -0.19 -4.22
CA ALA A 293 9.05 -1.32 -4.82
C ALA A 293 8.41 -0.99 -6.19
N TYR A 294 8.35 0.27 -6.55
CA TYR A 294 7.76 0.76 -7.79
C TYR A 294 6.39 0.14 -8.10
N TYR A 295 5.45 0.27 -7.17
CA TYR A 295 4.05 -0.04 -7.47
C TYR A 295 3.59 0.75 -8.69
N LYS A 296 3.97 2.01 -8.74
CA LYS A 296 3.84 2.93 -9.89
C LYS A 296 5.12 3.78 -9.99
N CYS A 297 5.40 4.31 -11.18
CA CYS A 297 6.51 5.25 -11.38
C CYS A 297 5.96 6.67 -11.48
N TYR A 298 6.39 7.55 -10.57
CA TYR A 298 5.99 8.95 -10.53
C TYR A 298 7.06 9.88 -11.06
N VAL A 299 6.61 10.91 -11.77
CA VAL A 299 7.42 12.05 -12.25
C VAL A 299 6.60 13.30 -12.00
N GLN A 300 7.23 14.40 -11.57
CA GLN A 300 6.56 15.69 -11.41
C GLN A 300 6.86 16.59 -12.61
N VAL A 301 5.84 17.28 -13.08
CA VAL A 301 5.98 18.39 -14.04
C VAL A 301 6.48 19.63 -13.30
N LYS A 302 7.36 20.41 -13.92
CA LYS A 302 7.83 21.73 -13.44
C LYS A 302 7.04 22.81 -14.16
N PRO A 303 5.95 23.34 -13.56
CA PRO A 303 5.07 24.30 -14.23
C PRO A 303 5.80 25.57 -14.68
N GLU A 304 6.80 26.00 -13.90
CA GLU A 304 7.62 27.19 -14.17
C GLU A 304 8.47 27.10 -15.44
N ASN A 305 8.71 25.90 -15.92
CA ASN A 305 9.50 25.66 -17.14
C ASN A 305 8.65 25.40 -18.38
N LEU A 306 7.32 25.23 -18.21
CA LEU A 306 6.44 24.86 -19.31
C LEU A 306 6.23 26.03 -20.31
N PRO A 307 6.20 25.74 -21.62
CA PRO A 307 5.83 26.74 -22.60
C PRO A 307 4.34 27.11 -22.46
N LYS A 308 4.00 28.29 -23.00
CA LYS A 308 2.63 28.82 -22.96
C LYS A 308 1.61 27.82 -23.51
N GLY A 309 0.56 27.57 -22.75
CA GLY A 309 -0.53 26.68 -23.12
C GLY A 309 -0.24 25.18 -22.83
N TRP A 310 0.84 24.89 -22.15
CA TRP A 310 1.10 23.56 -21.60
C TRP A 310 0.91 23.53 -20.08
N ASP A 311 0.34 22.45 -19.61
CA ASP A 311 0.19 22.08 -18.21
C ASP A 311 0.31 20.56 -18.05
N ARG A 312 0.22 20.07 -16.82
CA ARG A 312 0.28 18.65 -16.51
C ARG A 312 -0.79 17.84 -17.23
N ASP A 313 -2.01 18.36 -17.30
CA ASP A 313 -3.15 17.62 -17.88
C ASP A 313 -3.00 17.51 -19.39
N ARG A 314 -2.52 18.56 -20.07
CA ARG A 314 -2.19 18.48 -21.50
C ARG A 314 -1.07 17.50 -21.76
N ILE A 315 0.01 17.50 -21.00
CA ILE A 315 1.10 16.52 -21.14
C ILE A 315 0.55 15.11 -21.01
N MET A 316 -0.24 14.83 -19.99
CA MET A 316 -0.89 13.53 -19.75
C MET A 316 -1.80 13.13 -20.93
N GLN A 317 -2.59 14.06 -21.45
CA GLN A 317 -3.49 13.84 -22.58
C GLN A 317 -2.71 13.50 -23.86
N GLU A 318 -1.63 14.24 -24.17
CA GLU A 318 -0.79 13.96 -25.35
C GLU A 318 -0.13 12.59 -25.26
N ILE A 319 0.39 12.20 -24.07
CA ILE A 319 0.96 10.87 -23.85
C ILE A 319 -0.10 9.78 -24.08
N ASN A 320 -1.30 9.94 -23.53
CA ASN A 320 -2.40 8.99 -23.71
C ASN A 320 -2.87 8.92 -25.17
N THR A 321 -2.98 10.04 -25.86
CA THR A 321 -3.36 10.11 -27.29
C THR A 321 -2.34 9.37 -28.16
N LEU A 322 -1.08 9.38 -27.76
CA LEU A 322 -0.01 8.62 -28.44
C LEU A 322 0.02 7.14 -28.03
N GLY A 323 -0.95 6.68 -27.24
CA GLY A 323 -1.19 5.29 -26.90
C GLY A 323 -0.29 4.73 -25.78
N VAL A 324 0.15 5.57 -24.84
CA VAL A 324 0.85 5.16 -23.62
C VAL A 324 -0.03 5.50 -22.41
N PRO A 325 -0.37 4.53 -21.54
CA PRO A 325 -1.12 4.80 -20.32
C PRO A 325 -0.35 5.73 -19.39
N CYS A 326 -0.90 6.91 -19.13
CA CYS A 326 -0.38 7.89 -18.20
C CYS A 326 -1.52 8.48 -17.36
N PHE A 327 -1.31 8.65 -16.08
CA PHE A 327 -2.33 9.06 -15.10
C PHE A 327 -1.80 10.15 -14.18
N SER A 328 -2.69 10.79 -13.42
CA SER A 328 -2.31 11.75 -12.37
C SER A 328 -1.83 11.07 -11.07
N GLY A 329 -2.11 9.77 -10.92
CA GLY A 329 -1.70 8.97 -9.77
C GLY A 329 -2.72 8.93 -8.62
N SER A 330 -2.23 8.68 -7.40
CA SER A 330 -3.05 8.60 -6.19
C SER A 330 -3.71 9.93 -5.87
N CYS A 331 -4.88 9.89 -5.24
CA CYS A 331 -5.52 11.06 -4.68
C CYS A 331 -4.54 11.81 -3.77
N SER A 332 -4.28 13.07 -4.07
CA SER A 332 -3.28 13.85 -3.36
C SER A 332 -3.82 14.52 -2.11
N GLU A 333 -5.10 14.79 -2.10
CA GLU A 333 -5.80 15.51 -1.04
C GLU A 333 -7.08 14.74 -0.70
N VAL A 334 -6.92 13.57 -0.07
CA VAL A 334 -8.05 12.66 0.21
C VAL A 334 -9.16 13.33 1.04
N TYR A 335 -8.82 14.33 1.81
CA TYR A 335 -9.79 15.13 2.58
C TYR A 335 -10.73 15.99 1.71
N LEU A 336 -10.48 16.11 0.41
CA LEU A 336 -11.40 16.76 -0.54
C LEU A 336 -12.49 15.82 -1.07
N GLU A 337 -12.43 14.53 -0.75
CA GLU A 337 -13.53 13.61 -1.06
C GLU A 337 -14.81 14.06 -0.37
N HIS A 338 -15.95 13.93 -1.05
CA HIS A 338 -17.26 14.37 -0.53
C HIS A 338 -17.64 13.71 0.80
N ALA A 339 -17.04 12.56 1.14
CA ALA A 339 -17.20 11.92 2.44
C ALA A 339 -16.77 12.81 3.62
N PHE A 340 -15.88 13.77 3.38
CA PHE A 340 -15.42 14.73 4.39
C PHE A 340 -16.16 16.05 4.37
N ASP A 341 -17.14 16.25 3.45
CA ASP A 341 -17.98 17.43 3.45
C ASP A 341 -18.75 17.53 4.78
N HIS A 342 -18.78 18.73 5.35
CA HIS A 342 -19.46 19.00 6.62
C HIS A 342 -18.95 18.22 7.83
N THR A 343 -17.77 17.59 7.74
CA THR A 343 -17.09 16.98 8.88
C THR A 343 -16.09 17.96 9.50
N PRO A 344 -15.74 17.81 10.79
CA PRO A 344 -14.69 18.62 11.41
C PRO A 344 -13.27 18.24 10.97
N TRP A 345 -13.11 17.19 10.16
CA TRP A 345 -11.81 16.60 9.83
C TRP A 345 -11.15 17.20 8.60
N ARG A 346 -11.92 17.86 7.73
CA ARG A 346 -11.35 18.54 6.56
C ARG A 346 -10.50 19.75 7.03
N PRO A 347 -9.20 19.84 6.66
CA PRO A 347 -8.38 21.00 6.95
C PRO A 347 -9.04 22.28 6.43
N ALA A 348 -8.92 23.38 7.20
CA ALA A 348 -9.48 24.69 6.82
C ALA A 348 -8.84 25.23 5.54
N GLU A 349 -7.56 24.92 5.34
CA GLU A 349 -6.81 25.29 4.14
C GLU A 349 -6.23 24.04 3.48
N ARG A 350 -6.05 24.08 2.17
CA ARG A 350 -5.42 22.98 1.42
C ARG A 350 -3.97 22.83 1.83
N LEU A 351 -3.53 21.61 2.03
CA LEU A 351 -2.14 21.29 2.39
C LEU A 351 -1.23 21.56 1.17
N PRO A 352 -0.25 22.47 1.29
CA PRO A 352 0.43 23.02 0.13
C PRO A 352 1.22 22.02 -0.70
N GLN A 353 1.93 21.09 -0.06
CA GLN A 353 2.73 20.08 -0.77
C GLN A 353 1.82 19.04 -1.45
N ALA A 354 0.79 18.58 -0.76
CA ALA A 354 -0.20 17.66 -1.32
C ALA A 354 -0.92 18.27 -2.53
N LYS A 355 -1.31 19.57 -2.44
CA LYS A 355 -1.88 20.32 -3.55
C LYS A 355 -0.92 20.36 -4.74
N GLN A 356 0.33 20.77 -4.52
CA GLN A 356 1.33 20.85 -5.59
C GLN A 356 1.51 19.49 -6.28
N LEU A 357 1.64 18.40 -5.52
CA LEU A 357 1.74 17.05 -6.07
C LEU A 357 0.50 16.63 -6.86
N GLY A 358 -0.69 17.01 -6.39
CA GLY A 358 -1.94 16.80 -7.11
C GLY A 358 -1.98 17.46 -8.49
N GLU A 359 -1.39 18.66 -8.58
CA GLU A 359 -1.35 19.47 -9.79
C GLU A 359 -0.20 19.13 -10.74
N THR A 360 0.87 18.46 -10.26
CA THR A 360 2.10 18.24 -11.04
C THR A 360 2.44 16.78 -11.33
N SER A 361 1.86 15.82 -10.63
CA SER A 361 2.22 14.40 -10.78
C SER A 361 1.78 13.80 -12.11
N LEU A 362 2.68 13.06 -12.73
CA LEU A 362 2.41 12.07 -13.78
C LEU A 362 2.78 10.68 -13.25
N MET A 363 1.98 9.67 -13.58
CA MET A 363 2.17 8.31 -13.11
C MET A 363 2.17 7.33 -14.29
N PHE A 364 3.21 6.48 -14.35
CA PHE A 364 3.39 5.47 -15.38
C PHE A 364 3.30 4.06 -14.81
N LEU A 365 2.86 3.12 -15.66
CA LEU A 365 2.84 1.70 -15.34
C LEU A 365 4.24 1.11 -15.48
N VAL A 366 4.62 0.27 -14.52
CA VAL A 366 5.94 -0.39 -14.49
C VAL A 366 5.84 -1.86 -14.04
N HIS A 367 4.65 -2.47 -14.17
CA HIS A 367 4.44 -3.86 -13.75
C HIS A 367 5.30 -4.86 -14.55
N PRO A 368 5.61 -6.04 -13.97
CA PRO A 368 6.62 -6.95 -14.52
C PRO A 368 6.22 -7.64 -15.82
N THR A 369 4.97 -7.53 -16.25
CA THR A 369 4.47 -8.12 -17.50
C THR A 369 4.57 -7.18 -18.71
N LEU A 370 4.98 -5.91 -18.50
CA LEU A 370 5.25 -5.01 -19.64
C LEU A 370 6.36 -5.59 -20.50
N SER A 371 6.11 -5.65 -21.81
CA SER A 371 7.12 -6.10 -22.79
C SER A 371 8.19 -5.03 -23.03
N THR A 372 9.29 -5.44 -23.64
CA THR A 372 10.33 -4.50 -24.09
C THR A 372 9.77 -3.46 -25.03
N GLU A 373 8.86 -3.85 -25.93
CA GLU A 373 8.18 -2.98 -26.88
C GLU A 373 7.31 -1.94 -26.18
N ASN A 374 6.59 -2.32 -25.09
CA ASN A 374 5.82 -1.38 -24.27
C ASN A 374 6.73 -0.30 -23.66
N LEU A 375 7.90 -0.69 -23.16
CA LEU A 375 8.85 0.26 -22.56
C LEU A 375 9.50 1.17 -23.60
N VAL A 376 9.90 0.63 -24.75
CA VAL A 376 10.44 1.42 -25.87
C VAL A 376 9.41 2.45 -26.32
N LYS A 377 8.15 2.02 -26.53
CA LYS A 377 7.04 2.91 -26.87
C LYS A 377 6.86 4.01 -25.82
N THR A 378 6.91 3.68 -24.53
CA THR A 378 6.77 4.65 -23.44
C THR A 378 7.86 5.73 -23.52
N VAL A 379 9.12 5.32 -23.68
CA VAL A 379 10.27 6.23 -23.82
C VAL A 379 10.14 7.11 -25.06
N GLU A 380 9.84 6.53 -26.23
CA GLU A 380 9.66 7.26 -27.48
C GLU A 380 8.54 8.29 -27.42
N VAL A 381 7.42 7.95 -26.77
CA VAL A 381 6.28 8.87 -26.60
C VAL A 381 6.64 10.01 -25.66
N ILE A 382 7.30 9.75 -24.53
CA ILE A 382 7.78 10.81 -23.61
C ILE A 382 8.71 11.75 -24.36
N GLN A 383 9.70 11.24 -25.10
CA GLN A 383 10.63 12.04 -25.90
C GLN A 383 9.91 12.88 -26.99
N LYS A 384 8.88 12.31 -27.60
CA LYS A 384 8.07 13.03 -28.60
C LYS A 384 7.30 14.17 -27.97
N VAL A 385 6.68 13.97 -26.81
CA VAL A 385 5.96 15.04 -26.10
C VAL A 385 6.93 16.13 -25.63
N ILE A 386 8.13 15.78 -25.16
CA ILE A 386 9.19 16.75 -24.85
C ILE A 386 9.54 17.59 -26.08
N LYS A 387 9.69 16.97 -27.28
CA LYS A 387 9.93 17.70 -28.52
C LYS A 387 8.79 18.65 -28.90
N MET A 388 7.54 18.24 -28.69
CA MET A 388 6.36 19.09 -28.92
C MET A 388 6.34 20.32 -28.01
N MET A 389 6.85 20.21 -26.79
CA MET A 389 6.99 21.34 -25.85
C MET A 389 8.11 22.32 -26.24
N ASN A 390 9.08 21.88 -27.04
CA ASN A 390 10.21 22.70 -27.52
C ASN A 390 9.88 23.50 -28.81
N THR A 391 8.73 23.23 -29.43
CA THR A 391 8.27 23.91 -30.67
C THR A 391 7.23 24.96 -30.35
#